data_12d8ff9f92200ce7507c699e2bc84c5e
#
_entry.id   12d8ff9f92200ce7507c699e2bc84c5e
#
_cell.length_a   1.000
_cell.length_b   1.000
_cell.length_c   1.000
_cell.angle_alpha   90.00
_cell.angle_beta   90.00
_cell.angle_gamma   90.00
#
_symmetry.space_group_name_H-M   'P 1'
#
loop_
_entity.id
_entity.type
_entity.pdbx_description
1 polymer ?
#
loop_
_entity_poly.entity_id
_entity_poly.type
_entity_poly.pdbx_seq_one_letter_code
_entity_poly.pdbx_strand_id
1 'polypeptide(L)'
;FQPHMVCNAVTSASPEFCEEYWKLWEWKKTAWLTECQITLGGVKAPSEMEVLRTYYNDVGKLDVKFPYRILSYKKDIMRERDMLGTSSIVYFHGRPKPHQILHENWVQRHWR
;
A
#
# COMPACT_ATOMS: atom_id res chain seq x y z
N PHE A 1 1.78 2.61 -10.71
CA PHE A 1 2.45 2.80 -9.42
C PHE A 1 3.60 3.81 -9.56
N GLN A 2 3.56 4.85 -8.78
CA GLN A 2 4.61 5.87 -8.75
C GLN A 2 5.45 5.67 -7.48
N PRO A 3 6.78 5.46 -7.59
CA PRO A 3 7.63 5.10 -6.45
C PRO A 3 7.65 6.13 -5.31
N HIS A 4 7.37 7.38 -5.62
CA HIS A 4 7.33 8.48 -4.64
C HIS A 4 6.00 8.57 -3.89
N MET A 5 4.96 7.89 -4.35
CA MET A 5 3.65 7.92 -3.69
C MET A 5 3.57 6.95 -2.52
N VAL A 6 2.84 7.37 -1.49
CA VAL A 6 2.50 6.50 -0.36
C VAL A 6 1.57 5.38 -0.82
N CYS A 7 1.84 4.17 -0.38
CA CYS A 7 0.98 3.00 -0.55
C CYS A 7 0.70 2.39 0.82
N ASN A 8 -0.55 2.17 1.16
CA ASN A 8 -0.98 1.63 2.44
C ASN A 8 -1.13 0.10 2.47
N ALA A 9 -0.55 -0.61 1.50
CA ALA A 9 -0.60 -2.07 1.45
C ALA A 9 0.08 -2.73 2.67
N VAL A 10 1.15 -2.10 3.16
CA VAL A 10 1.83 -2.47 4.40
C VAL A 10 2.04 -1.19 5.20
N THR A 11 1.46 -1.12 6.38
CA THR A 11 1.46 0.08 7.21
C THR A 11 1.87 -0.23 8.64
N SER A 12 2.71 0.63 9.21
CA SER A 12 3.00 0.68 10.64
C SER A 12 2.61 2.06 11.16
N ALA A 13 1.79 2.09 12.19
CA ALA A 13 1.29 3.33 12.77
C ALA A 13 1.25 3.22 14.29
N SER A 14 1.50 4.35 14.99
CA SER A 14 1.34 4.37 16.44
C SER A 14 -0.15 4.33 16.83
N PRO A 15 -0.48 3.84 18.04
CA PRO A 15 -1.85 3.88 18.53
C PRO A 15 -2.45 5.29 18.54
N GLU A 16 -1.65 6.27 18.91
CA GLU A 16 -2.05 7.70 18.98
C GLU A 16 -2.39 8.22 17.57
N PHE A 17 -1.57 7.89 16.57
CA PHE A 17 -1.85 8.24 15.19
C PHE A 17 -3.14 7.59 14.69
N CYS A 18 -3.34 6.30 14.99
CA CYS A 18 -4.54 5.58 14.58
C CYS A 18 -5.81 6.20 15.19
N GLU A 19 -5.77 6.56 16.46
CA GLU A 19 -6.90 7.18 17.15
C GLU A 19 -7.23 8.57 16.58
N GLU A 20 -6.21 9.40 16.40
CA GLU A 20 -6.35 10.75 15.83
C GLU A 20 -6.86 10.68 14.37
N TYR A 21 -6.24 9.83 13.55
CA TYR A 21 -6.64 9.64 12.17
C TYR A 21 -8.08 9.15 12.05
N TRP A 22 -8.50 8.21 12.91
CA TRP A 22 -9.86 7.70 12.93
C TRP A 22 -10.88 8.78 13.27
N LYS A 23 -10.63 9.58 14.30
CA LYS A 23 -11.49 10.71 14.69
C LYS A 23 -11.63 11.74 13.56
N LEU A 24 -10.53 12.08 12.91
CA LEU A 24 -10.53 12.99 11.77
C LEU A 24 -11.26 12.39 10.56
N TRP A 25 -11.08 11.10 10.31
CA TRP A 25 -11.78 10.39 9.25
C TRP A 25 -13.29 10.40 9.47
N GLU A 26 -13.77 10.07 10.65
CA GLU A 26 -15.21 10.11 10.97
C GLU A 26 -15.81 11.49 10.75
N TRP A 27 -15.10 12.52 11.11
CA TRP A 27 -15.57 13.90 11.04
C TRP A 27 -15.39 14.52 9.65
N LYS A 28 -14.27 14.30 8.99
CA LYS A 28 -13.88 15.01 7.76
C LYS A 28 -13.90 14.17 6.49
N LYS A 29 -14.26 12.90 6.55
CA LYS A 29 -14.12 11.98 5.40
C LYS A 29 -14.70 12.53 4.09
N THR A 30 -15.89 13.10 4.13
CA THR A 30 -16.54 13.64 2.92
C THR A 30 -15.76 14.81 2.33
N ALA A 31 -15.34 15.76 3.18
CA ALA A 31 -14.55 16.91 2.74
C ALA A 31 -13.18 16.46 2.21
N TRP A 32 -12.51 15.53 2.89
CA TRP A 32 -11.23 14.98 2.47
C TRP A 32 -11.31 14.24 1.15
N LEU A 33 -12.31 13.39 0.98
CA LEU A 33 -12.47 12.64 -0.27
C LEU A 33 -12.80 13.55 -1.44
N THR A 34 -13.61 14.59 -1.23
CA THR A 34 -13.91 15.60 -2.25
C THR A 34 -12.64 16.38 -2.63
N GLU A 35 -11.88 16.83 -1.68
CA GLU A 35 -10.62 17.55 -1.92
C GLU A 35 -9.59 16.68 -2.63
N CYS A 36 -9.44 15.43 -2.21
CA CYS A 36 -8.55 14.48 -2.89
C CYS A 36 -8.98 14.20 -4.34
N GLN A 37 -10.27 14.10 -4.59
CA GLN A 37 -10.80 13.93 -5.94
C GLN A 37 -10.43 15.10 -6.86
N ILE A 38 -10.52 16.32 -6.35
CA ILE A 38 -10.14 17.54 -7.08
C ILE A 38 -8.63 17.57 -7.30
N THR A 39 -7.86 17.39 -6.24
CA THR A 39 -6.39 17.50 -6.23
C THR A 39 -5.71 16.44 -7.09
N LEU A 40 -6.24 15.22 -7.09
CA LEU A 40 -5.65 14.08 -7.81
C LEU A 40 -6.23 13.86 -9.21
N GLY A 41 -6.90 14.87 -9.76
CA GLY A 41 -7.32 14.89 -11.17
C GLY A 41 -8.45 13.91 -11.52
N GLY A 42 -9.40 13.74 -10.62
CA GLY A 42 -10.64 13.04 -10.93
C GLY A 42 -10.65 11.54 -10.66
N VAL A 43 -10.05 11.12 -9.55
CA VAL A 43 -10.22 9.75 -9.04
C VAL A 43 -11.71 9.52 -8.77
N LYS A 44 -12.33 8.60 -9.50
CA LYS A 44 -13.80 8.38 -9.43
C LYS A 44 -14.29 7.88 -8.07
N ALA A 45 -13.45 7.15 -7.35
CA ALA A 45 -13.75 6.58 -6.03
C ALA A 45 -12.53 6.71 -5.14
N PRO A 46 -12.24 7.93 -4.62
CA PRO A 46 -11.12 8.12 -3.70
C PRO A 46 -11.34 7.30 -2.42
N SER A 47 -10.24 6.82 -1.86
CA SER A 47 -10.20 6.02 -0.64
C SER A 47 -9.27 6.67 0.38
N GLU A 48 -9.12 6.04 1.53
CA GLU A 48 -8.17 6.48 2.56
C GLU A 48 -6.73 6.58 2.04
N MET A 49 -6.37 5.83 1.00
CA MET A 49 -5.04 5.91 0.39
C MET A 49 -4.80 7.28 -0.28
N GLU A 50 -5.80 7.85 -0.92
CA GLU A 50 -5.72 9.20 -1.49
C GLU A 50 -5.59 10.26 -0.40
N VAL A 51 -6.28 10.08 0.73
CA VAL A 51 -6.12 10.95 1.91
C VAL A 51 -4.70 10.88 2.45
N LEU A 52 -4.14 9.69 2.61
CA LEU A 52 -2.75 9.50 3.05
C LEU A 52 -1.75 10.15 2.08
N ARG A 53 -1.97 10.04 0.78
CA ARG A 53 -1.13 10.66 -0.24
C ARG A 53 -1.19 12.18 -0.23
N THR A 54 -2.34 12.73 0.09
CA THR A 54 -2.56 14.18 0.09
C THR A 54 -2.02 14.84 1.35
N TYR A 55 -2.30 14.27 2.52
CA TYR A 55 -2.04 14.91 3.81
C TYR A 55 -0.85 14.32 4.58
N TYR A 56 -0.43 13.09 4.25
CA TYR A 56 0.63 12.36 4.97
C TYR A 56 1.71 11.83 4.03
N ASN A 57 2.00 12.57 2.96
CA ASN A 57 2.96 12.13 1.95
C ASN A 57 4.43 12.19 2.41
N ASP A 58 4.71 12.85 3.52
CA ASP A 58 6.01 12.98 4.16
C ASP A 58 6.37 11.82 5.10
N VAL A 59 5.45 10.87 5.31
CA VAL A 59 5.70 9.70 6.16
C VAL A 59 6.82 8.81 5.62
N GLY A 60 7.54 8.17 6.53
CA GLY A 60 8.59 7.21 6.18
C GLY A 60 8.03 6.02 5.39
N LYS A 61 8.75 5.59 4.36
CA LYS A 61 8.37 4.46 3.52
C LYS A 61 9.11 3.22 3.96
N LEU A 62 8.35 2.16 4.26
CA LEU A 62 8.88 0.92 4.80
C LEU A 62 9.80 0.19 3.81
N ASP A 63 9.50 0.24 2.51
CA ASP A 63 10.33 -0.34 1.47
C ASP A 63 11.69 0.37 1.31
N VAL A 64 11.74 1.67 1.63
CA VAL A 64 13.00 2.43 1.70
C VAL A 64 13.76 2.10 2.98
N LYS A 65 13.05 1.99 4.11
CA LYS A 65 13.65 1.69 5.41
C LYS A 65 14.18 0.25 5.50
N PHE A 66 13.47 -0.68 4.87
CA PHE A 66 13.81 -2.11 4.85
C PHE A 66 13.95 -2.61 3.40
N PRO A 67 15.00 -2.19 2.68
CA PRO A 67 15.20 -2.57 1.28
C PRO A 67 15.28 -4.08 1.14
N TYR A 68 14.70 -4.60 0.05
CA TYR A 68 14.62 -6.03 -0.27
C TYR A 68 13.81 -6.90 0.70
N ARG A 69 13.21 -6.32 1.74
CA ARG A 69 12.41 -7.04 2.74
C ARG A 69 10.91 -6.94 2.50
N ILE A 70 10.46 -5.79 2.00
CA ILE A 70 9.04 -5.52 1.71
C ILE A 70 8.92 -5.26 0.22
N LEU A 71 8.39 -6.23 -0.50
CA LEU A 71 8.41 -6.26 -1.96
C LEU A 71 7.00 -6.34 -2.53
N SER A 72 6.83 -5.67 -3.66
CA SER A 72 5.63 -5.81 -4.48
C SER A 72 5.77 -7.01 -5.40
N TYR A 73 4.78 -7.91 -5.40
CA TYR A 73 4.77 -9.00 -6.36
C TYR A 73 4.93 -8.48 -7.80
N LYS A 74 4.10 -7.54 -8.18
CA LYS A 74 4.04 -7.03 -9.56
C LYS A 74 5.25 -6.21 -9.97
N LYS A 75 5.76 -5.39 -9.06
CA LYS A 75 6.86 -4.47 -9.36
C LYS A 75 8.23 -5.13 -9.24
N ASP A 76 8.40 -5.98 -8.23
CA ASP A 76 9.69 -6.53 -7.85
C ASP A 76 9.80 -8.01 -8.24
N ILE A 77 8.96 -8.89 -7.70
CA ILE A 77 9.07 -10.34 -7.88
C ILE A 77 8.86 -10.79 -9.33
N MET A 78 7.92 -10.21 -10.05
CA MET A 78 7.71 -10.54 -11.47
C MET A 78 8.88 -10.13 -12.36
N ARG A 79 9.64 -9.14 -11.95
CA ARG A 79 10.82 -8.67 -12.70
C ARG A 79 12.08 -9.44 -12.34
N GLU A 80 12.26 -9.72 -11.06
CA GLU A 80 13.45 -10.36 -10.53
C GLU A 80 13.06 -11.36 -9.44
N ARG A 81 12.84 -12.60 -9.85
CA ARG A 81 12.32 -13.66 -8.99
C ARG A 81 13.23 -14.00 -7.81
N ASP A 82 14.53 -13.83 -7.97
CA ASP A 82 15.53 -14.10 -6.92
C ASP A 82 15.37 -13.19 -5.69
N MET A 83 14.74 -12.03 -5.84
CA MET A 83 14.40 -11.14 -4.72
C MET A 83 13.47 -11.80 -3.71
N LEU A 84 12.71 -12.82 -4.11
CA LEU A 84 11.82 -13.54 -3.20
C LEU A 84 12.58 -14.15 -2.01
N GLY A 85 13.80 -14.61 -2.21
CA GLY A 85 14.63 -15.21 -1.15
C GLY A 85 15.01 -14.25 -0.02
N THR A 86 14.99 -12.94 -0.25
CA THR A 86 15.31 -11.91 0.73
C THR A 86 14.08 -11.29 1.36
N SER A 87 12.90 -11.52 0.79
CA SER A 87 11.67 -10.89 1.24
C SER A 87 11.17 -11.42 2.58
N SER A 88 10.64 -10.53 3.40
CA SER A 88 9.88 -10.86 4.59
C SER A 88 8.38 -10.70 4.37
N ILE A 89 8.01 -9.74 3.53
CA ILE A 89 6.62 -9.45 3.16
C ILE A 89 6.56 -9.25 1.66
N VAL A 90 5.64 -9.95 1.00
CA VAL A 90 5.26 -9.69 -0.40
C VAL A 90 3.82 -9.21 -0.42
N TYR A 91 3.61 -8.02 -0.93
CA TYR A 91 2.27 -7.44 -1.07
C TYR A 91 1.78 -7.43 -2.52
N PHE A 92 0.47 -7.50 -2.68
CA PHE A 92 -0.22 -7.58 -3.96
C PHE A 92 -1.10 -6.36 -4.19
N HIS A 93 -0.64 -5.41 -4.99
CA HIS A 93 -1.46 -4.31 -5.44
C HIS A 93 -2.11 -4.62 -6.80
N GLY A 94 -3.39 -4.30 -6.95
CA GLY A 94 -4.11 -4.61 -8.17
C GLY A 94 -4.24 -6.13 -8.41
N ARG A 95 -4.04 -6.54 -9.64
CA ARG A 95 -4.01 -7.95 -10.06
C ARG A 95 -2.62 -8.34 -10.55
N PRO A 96 -2.21 -9.62 -10.45
CA PRO A 96 -2.94 -10.75 -9.85
C PRO A 96 -3.01 -10.66 -8.33
N LYS A 97 -4.00 -11.36 -7.74
CA LYS A 97 -4.09 -11.63 -6.30
C LYS A 97 -3.50 -13.01 -5.99
N PRO A 98 -3.13 -13.33 -4.74
CA PRO A 98 -2.51 -14.63 -4.42
C PRO A 98 -3.30 -15.83 -4.93
N HIS A 99 -4.62 -15.84 -4.79
CA HIS A 99 -5.48 -16.92 -5.27
C HIS A 99 -5.50 -17.11 -6.79
N GLN A 100 -5.02 -16.14 -7.55
CA GLN A 100 -4.93 -16.19 -9.01
C GLN A 100 -3.60 -16.76 -9.52
N ILE A 101 -2.64 -16.97 -8.63
CA ILE A 101 -1.31 -17.47 -8.94
C ILE A 101 -0.90 -18.67 -8.07
N LEU A 102 -1.86 -19.55 -7.78
CA LEU A 102 -1.62 -20.76 -6.99
C LEU A 102 -0.70 -21.79 -7.67
N HIS A 103 -0.41 -21.62 -8.95
CA HIS A 103 0.64 -22.36 -9.66
C HIS A 103 2.04 -22.02 -9.17
N GLU A 104 2.22 -20.88 -8.50
CA GLU A 104 3.48 -20.51 -7.85
C GLU A 104 3.64 -21.29 -6.54
N ASN A 105 4.62 -22.18 -6.48
CA ASN A 105 4.85 -23.05 -5.32
C ASN A 105 4.94 -22.31 -3.98
N TRP A 106 5.58 -21.15 -3.97
CA TRP A 106 5.72 -20.34 -2.75
C TRP A 106 4.38 -19.73 -2.31
N VAL A 107 3.52 -19.33 -3.27
CA VAL A 107 2.16 -18.84 -2.96
C VAL A 107 1.32 -19.97 -2.39
N GLN A 108 1.33 -21.14 -3.06
CA GLN A 108 0.61 -22.31 -2.58
C GLN A 108 1.01 -22.72 -1.16
N ARG A 109 2.29 -22.59 -0.83
CA ARG A 109 2.82 -22.94 0.49
C ARG A 109 2.38 -21.97 1.60
N HIS A 110 2.32 -20.68 1.30
CA HIS A 110 2.13 -19.61 2.30
C HIS A 110 0.73 -18.99 2.31
N TRP A 111 -0.03 -19.14 1.23
CA TRP A 111 -1.38 -18.64 1.14
C TRP A 111 -2.38 -19.74 1.58
N ARG A 112 -3.06 -19.47 2.68
CA ARG A 112 -4.07 -20.39 3.24
C ARG A 112 -5.39 -19.67 3.47
#